data_bb057aff23c5c73883e2fb699d5c7101
#
_entry.id   bb057aff23c5c73883e2fb699d5c7101
#
_cell.length_a   1.000
_cell.length_b   1.000
_cell.length_c   1.000
_cell.angle_alpha   90.00
_cell.angle_beta   90.00
_cell.angle_gamma   90.00
#
_symmetry.space_group_name_H-M   'P 1'
#
loop_
_entity.id
_entity.type
_entity.pdbx_description
1 polymer ?
#
loop_
_entity_poly.entity_id
_entity_poly.type
_entity_poly.pdbx_seq_one_letter_code
_entity_poly.pdbx_strand_id
1 'polypeptide(L)'
;MILRALIRTRMLALRRSLRQSMGNKGKALTILLSALMVYAVGCIVFLAVMMNVGMCGPLAGAGLSWLYFAMAALSAFTLGFFVTVFMAERQLFAARDNELLLSLPIPARDILISRMLILALSTYLGAALMLIPAGVVYAVTVGFTAAGAVFYVLAGLVLPLGSLALACLVFGAAQG
;
A
#
# COMPACT_ATOMS: atom_id res chain seq x y z
N MET A 1 2.28 -19.58 -16.97
CA MET A 1 0.91 -20.05 -16.68
C MET A 1 0.68 -20.29 -15.19
N ILE A 2 1.62 -20.83 -14.46
CA ILE A 2 1.53 -21.18 -13.02
C ILE A 2 1.31 -19.95 -12.11
N LEU A 3 1.97 -18.82 -12.38
CA LEU A 3 1.85 -17.59 -11.60
C LEU A 3 0.43 -17.00 -11.61
N ARG A 4 -0.24 -17.00 -12.78
CA ARG A 4 -1.64 -16.56 -12.90
C ARG A 4 -2.62 -17.48 -12.15
N ALA A 5 -2.35 -18.78 -12.13
CA ALA A 5 -3.15 -19.73 -11.38
C ALA A 5 -2.98 -19.53 -9.86
N LEU A 6 -1.76 -19.29 -9.38
CA LEU A 6 -1.45 -19.01 -7.96
C LEU A 6 -2.10 -17.72 -7.46
N ILE A 7 -2.07 -16.65 -8.25
CA ILE A 7 -2.74 -15.37 -7.90
C ILE A 7 -4.26 -15.59 -7.86
N ARG A 8 -4.80 -16.32 -8.82
CA ARG A 8 -6.25 -16.59 -8.89
C ARG A 8 -6.73 -17.50 -7.76
N THR A 9 -5.96 -18.50 -7.37
CA THR A 9 -6.29 -19.39 -6.24
C THR A 9 -6.18 -18.65 -4.90
N ARG A 10 -5.23 -17.74 -4.72
CA ARG A 10 -5.14 -16.92 -3.51
C ARG A 10 -6.27 -15.88 -3.41
N MET A 11 -6.66 -15.26 -4.51
CA MET A 11 -7.85 -14.39 -4.55
C MET A 11 -9.12 -15.17 -4.22
N LEU A 12 -9.26 -16.41 -4.74
CA LEU A 12 -10.40 -17.28 -4.44
C LEU A 12 -10.36 -17.81 -3.00
N ALA A 13 -9.18 -18.08 -2.45
CA ALA A 13 -9.01 -18.51 -1.06
C ALA A 13 -9.36 -17.36 -0.07
N LEU A 14 -8.95 -16.13 -0.35
CA LEU A 14 -9.37 -14.93 0.39
C LEU A 14 -10.89 -14.76 0.35
N ARG A 15 -11.49 -14.93 -0.83
CA ARG A 15 -12.95 -14.84 -0.99
C ARG A 15 -13.68 -15.98 -0.29
N ARG A 16 -13.09 -17.18 -0.20
CA ARG A 16 -13.64 -18.32 0.53
C ARG A 16 -13.47 -18.19 2.05
N SER A 17 -12.33 -17.70 2.54
CA SER A 17 -12.11 -17.48 3.97
C SER A 17 -13.05 -16.39 4.53
N LEU A 18 -13.31 -15.35 3.76
CA LEU A 18 -14.33 -14.35 4.08
C LEU A 18 -15.75 -14.95 4.09
N ARG A 19 -16.00 -15.95 3.23
CA ARG A 19 -17.31 -16.61 3.14
C ARG A 19 -17.52 -17.72 4.17
N GLN A 20 -16.45 -18.36 4.63
CA GLN A 20 -16.49 -19.50 5.55
C GLN A 20 -16.53 -19.08 7.04
N SER A 21 -16.08 -17.85 7.36
CA SER A 21 -16.30 -17.21 8.67
C SER A 21 -17.76 -16.83 8.93
N MET A 22 -18.68 -17.18 8.04
CA MET A 22 -20.07 -16.73 8.03
C MET A 22 -21.05 -17.77 8.57
N GLY A 23 -20.88 -18.23 9.82
CA GLY A 23 -22.01 -18.66 10.63
C GLY A 23 -22.93 -17.46 10.92
N ASN A 24 -24.23 -17.67 11.14
CA ASN A 24 -25.23 -16.60 11.13
C ASN A 24 -24.98 -15.43 12.13
N LYS A 25 -24.17 -15.65 13.19
CA LYS A 25 -23.65 -14.59 14.10
C LYS A 25 -22.38 -13.90 13.59
N GLY A 26 -21.62 -14.55 12.70
CA GLY A 26 -20.40 -13.97 12.08
C GLY A 26 -20.68 -12.98 10.95
N LYS A 27 -21.84 -13.06 10.29
CA LYS A 27 -22.18 -12.16 9.17
C LYS A 27 -22.28 -10.71 9.60
N ALA A 28 -22.98 -10.44 10.71
CA ALA A 28 -23.12 -9.09 11.25
C ALA A 28 -21.77 -8.51 11.68
N LEU A 29 -20.93 -9.31 12.34
CA LEU A 29 -19.60 -8.90 12.76
C LEU A 29 -18.68 -8.63 11.54
N THR A 30 -18.72 -9.48 10.52
CA THR A 30 -17.92 -9.29 9.30
C THR A 30 -18.36 -8.04 8.52
N ILE A 31 -19.68 -7.79 8.43
CA ILE A 31 -20.21 -6.57 7.80
C ILE A 31 -19.79 -5.34 8.62
N LEU A 32 -19.89 -5.40 9.94
CA LEU A 32 -19.47 -4.31 10.82
C LEU A 32 -17.96 -4.02 10.67
N LEU A 33 -17.11 -5.05 10.69
CA LEU A 33 -15.67 -4.91 10.52
C LEU A 33 -15.31 -4.37 9.12
N SER A 34 -15.98 -4.83 8.06
CA SER A 34 -15.74 -4.30 6.72
C SER A 34 -16.21 -2.85 6.59
N ALA A 35 -17.34 -2.48 7.17
CA ALA A 35 -17.81 -1.09 7.21
C ALA A 35 -16.85 -0.19 8.00
N LEU A 36 -16.34 -0.68 9.15
CA LEU A 36 -15.33 0.04 9.95
C LEU A 36 -14.03 0.25 9.17
N MET A 37 -13.58 -0.76 8.41
CA MET A 37 -12.38 -0.64 7.57
C MET A 37 -12.58 0.39 6.45
N VAL A 38 -13.72 0.37 5.77
CA VAL A 38 -14.05 1.36 4.72
C VAL A 38 -14.13 2.76 5.33
N TYR A 39 -14.75 2.90 6.49
CA TYR A 39 -14.83 4.16 7.22
C TYR A 39 -13.43 4.68 7.61
N ALA A 40 -12.56 3.82 8.15
CA ALA A 40 -11.19 4.18 8.52
C ALA A 40 -10.38 4.67 7.31
N VAL A 41 -10.45 3.96 6.17
CA VAL A 41 -9.79 4.39 4.93
C VAL A 41 -10.38 5.71 4.44
N GLY A 42 -11.70 5.87 4.50
CA GLY A 42 -12.37 7.13 4.15
C GLY A 42 -11.90 8.30 5.01
N CYS A 43 -11.77 8.12 6.33
CA CYS A 43 -11.23 9.12 7.23
C CYS A 43 -9.77 9.50 6.89
N ILE A 44 -8.92 8.52 6.58
CA ILE A 44 -7.51 8.78 6.21
C ILE A 44 -7.46 9.61 4.93
N VAL A 45 -8.23 9.24 3.91
CA VAL A 45 -8.29 9.99 2.63
C VAL A 45 -8.85 11.39 2.86
N PHE A 46 -9.90 11.52 3.65
CA PHE A 46 -10.49 12.83 3.97
C PHE A 46 -9.49 13.76 4.68
N LEU A 47 -8.77 13.24 5.70
CA LEU A 47 -7.74 13.99 6.40
C LEU A 47 -6.58 14.37 5.46
N ALA A 48 -6.16 13.46 4.58
CA ALA A 48 -5.14 13.73 3.58
C ALA A 48 -5.58 14.86 2.64
N VAL A 49 -6.81 14.85 2.14
CA VAL A 49 -7.35 15.91 1.28
C VAL A 49 -7.38 17.25 2.04
N MET A 50 -7.94 17.27 3.25
CA MET A 50 -8.03 18.49 4.05
C MET A 50 -6.67 19.12 4.34
N MET A 51 -5.70 18.28 4.72
CA MET A 51 -4.33 18.72 4.95
C MET A 51 -3.68 19.28 3.67
N ASN A 52 -3.85 18.60 2.55
CA ASN A 52 -3.30 19.05 1.27
C ASN A 52 -3.95 20.36 0.79
N VAL A 53 -5.28 20.52 0.91
CA VAL A 53 -6.00 21.76 0.55
C VAL A 53 -5.50 22.92 1.41
N GLY A 54 -5.35 22.71 2.71
CA GLY A 54 -4.88 23.77 3.63
C GLY A 54 -3.44 24.21 3.36
N MET A 55 -2.59 23.33 2.85
CA MET A 55 -1.17 23.64 2.63
C MET A 55 -0.85 24.09 1.21
N CYS A 56 -1.59 23.61 0.20
CA CYS A 56 -1.27 23.83 -1.21
C CYS A 56 -1.30 25.34 -1.57
N GLY A 57 -2.38 26.05 -1.21
CA GLY A 57 -2.53 27.47 -1.52
C GLY A 57 -1.43 28.37 -0.92
N PRO A 58 -1.20 28.36 0.40
CA PRO A 58 -0.15 29.16 1.05
C PRO A 58 1.26 28.86 0.54
N LEU A 59 1.58 27.57 0.33
CA LEU A 59 2.91 27.18 -0.15
C LEU A 59 3.14 27.55 -1.61
N ALA A 60 2.13 27.40 -2.46
CA ALA A 60 2.22 27.82 -3.85
C ALA A 60 2.33 29.33 -3.98
N GLY A 61 1.57 30.09 -3.19
CA GLY A 61 1.64 31.55 -3.15
C GLY A 61 2.99 32.10 -2.65
N ALA A 62 3.67 31.36 -1.79
CA ALA A 62 5.03 31.67 -1.30
C ALA A 62 6.14 31.22 -2.26
N GLY A 63 5.84 30.59 -3.40
CA GLY A 63 6.82 30.03 -4.32
C GLY A 63 7.49 28.74 -3.81
N LEU A 64 6.95 28.13 -2.75
CA LEU A 64 7.49 26.94 -2.08
C LEU A 64 6.78 25.66 -2.53
N SER A 65 6.39 25.56 -3.79
CA SER A 65 5.72 24.36 -4.35
C SER A 65 6.54 23.09 -4.17
N TRP A 66 7.87 23.19 -4.22
CA TRP A 66 8.75 22.05 -3.98
C TRP A 66 8.59 21.45 -2.57
N LEU A 67 8.34 22.31 -1.55
CA LEU A 67 8.14 21.88 -0.17
C LEU A 67 6.82 21.10 -0.03
N TYR A 68 5.77 21.51 -0.74
CA TYR A 68 4.52 20.78 -0.80
C TYR A 68 4.72 19.35 -1.32
N PHE A 69 5.43 19.19 -2.42
CA PHE A 69 5.75 17.87 -2.97
C PHE A 69 6.65 17.05 -2.05
N ALA A 70 7.60 17.67 -1.38
CA ALA A 70 8.48 17.00 -0.42
C ALA A 70 7.67 16.44 0.77
N MET A 71 6.71 17.20 1.30
CA MET A 71 5.84 16.73 2.38
C MET A 71 4.89 15.63 1.93
N ALA A 72 4.31 15.75 0.73
CA ALA A 72 3.49 14.70 0.15
C ALA A 72 4.28 13.39 -0.08
N ALA A 73 5.51 13.51 -0.58
CA ALA A 73 6.42 12.38 -0.78
C ALA A 73 6.81 11.71 0.56
N LEU A 74 7.13 12.52 1.59
CA LEU A 74 7.49 12.02 2.90
C LEU A 74 6.32 11.29 3.57
N SER A 75 5.11 11.83 3.49
CA SER A 75 3.91 11.19 4.03
C SER A 75 3.59 9.88 3.32
N ALA A 76 3.71 9.85 1.98
CA ALA A 76 3.50 8.64 1.19
C ALA A 76 4.57 7.57 1.47
N PHE A 77 5.83 7.97 1.61
CA PHE A 77 6.93 7.08 1.98
C PHE A 77 6.72 6.47 3.37
N THR A 78 6.38 7.31 4.35
CA THR A 78 6.12 6.87 5.72
C THR A 78 4.95 5.90 5.80
N LEU A 79 3.82 6.22 5.16
CA LEU A 79 2.67 5.32 5.13
C LEU A 79 2.99 4.02 4.39
N GLY A 80 3.66 4.10 3.25
CA GLY A 80 4.13 2.94 2.49
C GLY A 80 5.04 2.04 3.33
N PHE A 81 5.98 2.62 4.06
CA PHE A 81 6.88 1.90 4.96
C PHE A 81 6.11 1.17 6.07
N PHE A 82 5.20 1.85 6.77
CA PHE A 82 4.38 1.21 7.81
C PHE A 82 3.54 0.07 7.25
N VAL A 83 2.85 0.27 6.13
CA VAL A 83 2.07 -0.78 5.47
C VAL A 83 2.95 -1.98 5.13
N THR A 84 4.15 -1.74 4.61
CA THR A 84 5.11 -2.80 4.27
C THR A 84 5.54 -3.57 5.52
N VAL A 85 5.90 -2.88 6.61
CA VAL A 85 6.33 -3.51 7.87
C VAL A 85 5.22 -4.42 8.42
N PHE A 86 3.99 -3.93 8.54
CA PHE A 86 2.88 -4.73 9.06
C PHE A 86 2.50 -5.90 8.16
N MET A 87 2.61 -5.74 6.83
CA MET A 87 2.33 -6.82 5.89
C MET A 87 3.47 -7.83 5.80
N ALA A 88 4.73 -7.39 5.91
CA ALA A 88 5.90 -8.26 5.87
C ALA A 88 5.87 -9.28 7.02
N GLU A 89 5.55 -8.83 8.24
CA GLU A 89 5.41 -9.71 9.40
C GLU A 89 4.41 -10.84 9.13
N ARG A 90 3.22 -10.49 8.61
CA ARG A 90 2.18 -11.48 8.31
C ARG A 90 2.53 -12.40 7.14
N GLN A 91 3.19 -11.88 6.10
CA GLN A 91 3.44 -12.63 4.88
C GLN A 91 4.71 -13.48 4.94
N LEU A 92 5.75 -13.01 5.64
CA LEU A 92 7.03 -13.69 5.71
C LEU A 92 7.12 -14.63 6.92
N PHE A 93 6.58 -14.23 8.08
CA PHE A 93 6.78 -14.95 9.34
C PHE A 93 5.57 -15.70 9.87
N ALA A 94 4.35 -15.17 9.71
CA ALA A 94 3.13 -15.80 10.21
C ALA A 94 2.48 -16.79 9.23
N ALA A 95 3.13 -17.10 8.12
CA ALA A 95 2.59 -18.01 7.12
C ALA A 95 2.69 -19.46 7.62
N ARG A 96 1.64 -19.93 8.33
CA ARG A 96 1.41 -21.35 8.68
C ARG A 96 1.43 -22.29 7.47
N ASP A 97 1.33 -21.72 6.26
CA ASP A 97 1.35 -22.47 4.99
C ASP A 97 2.76 -22.85 4.53
N ASN A 98 3.83 -22.46 5.26
CA ASN A 98 5.20 -22.77 4.86
C ASN A 98 5.46 -24.28 4.80
N GLU A 99 4.99 -25.04 5.78
CA GLU A 99 5.19 -26.51 5.81
C GLU A 99 4.45 -27.21 4.69
N LEU A 100 3.21 -26.74 4.37
CA LEU A 100 2.41 -27.28 3.27
C LEU A 100 2.98 -26.90 1.90
N LEU A 101 3.52 -25.68 1.75
CA LEU A 101 4.11 -25.22 0.48
C LEU A 101 5.48 -25.86 0.21
N LEU A 102 6.26 -26.16 1.25
CA LEU A 102 7.54 -26.87 1.12
C LEU A 102 7.38 -28.36 0.80
N SER A 103 6.21 -28.95 1.09
CA SER A 103 5.90 -30.34 0.71
C SER A 103 5.45 -30.49 -0.75
N LEU A 104 5.14 -29.40 -1.45
CA LEU A 104 4.80 -29.39 -2.86
C LEU A 104 6.06 -29.24 -3.73
N PRO A 105 6.16 -29.91 -4.90
CA PRO A 105 7.29 -29.79 -5.81
C PRO A 105 7.26 -28.44 -6.58
N ILE A 106 7.16 -27.34 -5.84
CA ILE A 106 7.17 -25.96 -6.39
C ILE A 106 8.50 -25.34 -6.04
N PRO A 107 9.22 -24.72 -6.99
CA PRO A 107 10.48 -24.07 -6.70
C PRO A 107 10.27 -22.92 -5.68
N ALA A 108 11.05 -22.90 -4.61
CA ALA A 108 10.98 -21.93 -3.51
C ALA A 108 11.05 -20.48 -4.03
N ARG A 109 11.70 -20.26 -5.18
CA ARG A 109 11.81 -18.97 -5.85
C ARG A 109 10.43 -18.39 -6.23
N ASP A 110 9.52 -19.21 -6.77
CA ASP A 110 8.21 -18.74 -7.21
C ASP A 110 7.33 -18.33 -6.02
N ILE A 111 7.50 -19.03 -4.90
CA ILE A 111 6.83 -18.70 -3.64
C ILE A 111 7.31 -17.35 -3.12
N LEU A 112 8.63 -17.12 -3.11
CA LEU A 112 9.22 -15.87 -2.66
C LEU A 112 8.80 -14.69 -3.55
N ILE A 113 8.87 -14.85 -4.88
CA ILE A 113 8.45 -13.83 -5.84
C ILE A 113 6.98 -13.46 -5.64
N SER A 114 6.10 -14.43 -5.44
CA SER A 114 4.68 -14.17 -5.22
C SER A 114 4.41 -13.37 -3.94
N ARG A 115 5.18 -13.60 -2.88
CA ARG A 115 5.08 -12.85 -1.61
C ARG A 115 5.60 -11.44 -1.74
N MET A 116 6.77 -11.26 -2.38
CA MET A 116 7.33 -9.94 -2.66
C MET A 116 6.41 -9.10 -3.53
N LEU A 117 5.73 -9.71 -4.51
CA LEU A 117 4.78 -9.01 -5.37
C LEU A 117 3.55 -8.51 -4.60
N ILE A 118 3.04 -9.30 -3.66
CA ILE A 118 1.92 -8.89 -2.79
C ILE A 118 2.36 -7.76 -1.85
N LEU A 119 3.58 -7.85 -1.28
CA LEU A 119 4.16 -6.78 -0.46
C LEU A 119 4.30 -5.49 -1.27
N ALA A 120 4.88 -5.56 -2.46
CA ALA A 120 5.00 -4.42 -3.36
C ALA A 120 3.63 -3.80 -3.68
N LEU A 121 2.65 -4.62 -4.05
CA LEU A 121 1.30 -4.13 -4.36
C LEU A 121 0.66 -3.41 -3.16
N SER A 122 0.79 -3.96 -1.95
CA SER A 122 0.25 -3.32 -0.73
C SER A 122 0.96 -2.00 -0.41
N THR A 123 2.27 -1.92 -0.63
CA THR A 123 3.06 -0.69 -0.46
C THR A 123 2.62 0.39 -1.46
N TYR A 124 2.42 0.02 -2.73
CA TYR A 124 1.90 0.93 -3.75
C TYR A 124 0.50 1.45 -3.42
N LEU A 125 -0.38 0.59 -2.92
CA LEU A 125 -1.71 0.99 -2.48
C LEU A 125 -1.64 1.98 -1.30
N GLY A 126 -0.76 1.73 -0.32
CA GLY A 126 -0.55 2.64 0.81
C GLY A 126 -0.02 4.01 0.38
N ALA A 127 0.99 4.03 -0.49
CA ALA A 127 1.54 5.28 -1.02
C ALA A 127 0.52 6.04 -1.89
N ALA A 128 -0.27 5.34 -2.69
CA ALA A 128 -1.31 5.93 -3.54
C ALA A 128 -2.38 6.65 -2.73
N LEU A 129 -2.74 6.16 -1.54
CA LEU A 129 -3.70 6.83 -0.65
C LEU A 129 -3.26 8.26 -0.27
N MET A 130 -1.95 8.53 -0.24
CA MET A 130 -1.42 9.88 0.05
C MET A 130 -1.12 10.66 -1.23
N LEU A 131 -0.51 10.03 -2.23
CA LEU A 131 -0.10 10.70 -3.47
C LEU A 131 -1.29 11.09 -4.32
N ILE A 132 -2.31 10.26 -4.49
CA ILE A 132 -3.46 10.61 -5.35
C ILE A 132 -4.16 11.88 -4.86
N PRO A 133 -4.56 12.01 -3.58
CA PRO A 133 -5.16 13.26 -3.10
C PRO A 133 -4.25 14.48 -3.26
N ALA A 134 -2.95 14.34 -2.97
CA ALA A 134 -1.99 15.43 -3.10
C ALA A 134 -1.87 15.90 -4.56
N GLY A 135 -1.78 14.98 -5.51
CA GLY A 135 -1.71 15.30 -6.94
C GLY A 135 -3.00 15.96 -7.46
N VAL A 136 -4.16 15.45 -7.05
CA VAL A 136 -5.47 16.03 -7.45
C VAL A 136 -5.62 17.43 -6.90
N VAL A 137 -5.33 17.68 -5.62
CA VAL A 137 -5.41 19.00 -5.00
C VAL A 137 -4.49 19.98 -5.72
N TYR A 138 -3.24 19.60 -5.99
CA TYR A 138 -2.30 20.47 -6.71
C TYR A 138 -2.76 20.76 -8.15
N ALA A 139 -3.28 19.76 -8.84
CA ALA A 139 -3.80 19.93 -10.20
C ALA A 139 -4.97 20.93 -10.29
N VAL A 140 -5.84 20.91 -9.27
CA VAL A 140 -7.02 21.79 -9.23
C VAL A 140 -6.67 23.21 -8.76
N THR A 141 -5.72 23.35 -7.83
CA THR A 141 -5.42 24.66 -7.21
C THR A 141 -4.37 25.46 -7.98
N VAL A 142 -3.34 24.82 -8.48
CA VAL A 142 -2.18 25.48 -9.11
C VAL A 142 -2.06 25.12 -10.59
N GLY A 143 -2.41 23.88 -10.93
CA GLY A 143 -2.19 23.29 -12.24
C GLY A 143 -0.79 22.68 -12.38
N PHE A 144 -0.70 21.56 -13.10
CA PHE A 144 0.57 20.94 -13.42
C PHE A 144 1.18 21.52 -14.69
N THR A 145 2.48 21.81 -14.65
CA THR A 145 3.28 21.89 -15.86
C THR A 145 3.53 20.47 -16.38
N ALA A 146 3.59 20.26 -17.70
CA ALA A 146 3.82 18.93 -18.28
C ALA A 146 5.03 18.20 -17.66
N ALA A 147 6.13 18.90 -17.47
CA ALA A 147 7.32 18.37 -16.79
C ALA A 147 7.04 17.99 -15.35
N GLY A 148 6.32 18.83 -14.59
CA GLY A 148 5.95 18.57 -13.20
C GLY A 148 5.07 17.33 -13.04
N ALA A 149 4.12 17.11 -13.95
CA ALA A 149 3.28 15.92 -13.95
C ALA A 149 4.10 14.63 -14.17
N VAL A 150 5.07 14.67 -15.12
CA VAL A 150 5.95 13.52 -15.37
C VAL A 150 6.80 13.21 -14.13
N PHE A 151 7.43 14.23 -13.52
CA PHE A 151 8.21 14.05 -12.30
C PHE A 151 7.37 13.51 -11.14
N TYR A 152 6.12 13.96 -11.00
CA TYR A 152 5.22 13.47 -9.97
C TYR A 152 4.88 11.98 -10.13
N VAL A 153 4.59 11.55 -11.35
CA VAL A 153 4.32 10.14 -11.67
C VAL A 153 5.56 9.29 -11.43
N LEU A 154 6.75 9.75 -11.86
CA LEU A 154 8.02 9.04 -11.62
C LEU A 154 8.32 8.91 -10.11
N ALA A 155 8.12 9.98 -9.34
CA ALA A 155 8.26 9.94 -7.90
C ALA A 155 7.28 8.93 -7.27
N GLY A 156 6.03 8.91 -7.72
CA GLY A 156 5.02 7.94 -7.29
C GLY A 156 5.37 6.48 -7.59
N LEU A 157 6.17 6.23 -8.62
CA LEU A 157 6.68 4.89 -8.93
C LEU A 157 7.92 4.52 -8.09
N VAL A 158 8.82 5.46 -7.85
CA VAL A 158 10.10 5.20 -7.16
C VAL A 158 9.95 5.15 -5.64
N LEU A 159 9.14 6.04 -5.04
CA LEU A 159 8.97 6.14 -3.59
C LEU A 159 8.52 4.83 -2.93
N PRO A 160 7.50 4.10 -3.44
CA PRO A 160 7.10 2.84 -2.84
C PRO A 160 8.18 1.74 -2.92
N LEU A 161 8.99 1.75 -3.98
CA LEU A 161 10.13 0.82 -4.09
C LEU A 161 11.20 1.12 -3.03
N GLY A 162 11.46 2.39 -2.77
CA GLY A 162 12.38 2.82 -1.71
C GLY A 162 11.90 2.38 -0.31
N SER A 163 10.62 2.55 -0.02
CA SER A 163 10.03 2.11 1.25
C SER A 163 10.04 0.59 1.41
N LEU A 164 9.80 -0.16 0.34
CA LEU A 164 9.91 -1.61 0.31
C LEU A 164 11.35 -2.07 0.56
N ALA A 165 12.33 -1.47 -0.13
CA ALA A 165 13.75 -1.78 0.04
C ALA A 165 14.20 -1.53 1.48
N LEU A 166 13.82 -0.39 2.06
CA LEU A 166 14.14 -0.05 3.44
C LEU A 166 13.53 -1.05 4.42
N ALA A 167 12.27 -1.43 4.23
CA ALA A 167 11.62 -2.44 5.07
C ALA A 167 12.34 -3.79 4.98
N CYS A 168 12.73 -4.23 3.79
CA CYS A 168 13.50 -5.48 3.62
C CYS A 168 14.86 -5.42 4.30
N LEU A 169 15.55 -4.27 4.27
CA LEU A 169 16.82 -4.08 4.98
C LEU A 169 16.65 -4.15 6.50
N VAL A 170 15.62 -3.49 7.03
CA VAL A 170 15.34 -3.51 8.49
C VAL A 170 15.03 -4.94 8.96
N PHE A 171 14.22 -5.69 8.21
CA PHE A 171 13.92 -7.08 8.55
C PHE A 171 15.13 -8.01 8.38
N GLY A 172 15.96 -7.82 7.35
CA GLY A 172 17.18 -8.58 7.15
C GLY A 172 18.19 -8.35 8.27
N ALA A 173 18.35 -7.11 8.74
CA ALA A 173 19.24 -6.77 9.85
C ALA A 173 18.72 -7.24 11.21
N ALA A 174 17.42 -7.40 11.40
CA ALA A 174 16.84 -7.89 12.65
C ALA A 174 16.96 -9.41 12.84
N GLN A 175 17.40 -10.15 11.81
CA GLN A 175 17.50 -11.61 11.81
C GLN A 175 18.94 -12.13 11.79
N GLY A 176 19.93 -11.26 11.58
CA GLY A 176 21.36 -11.58 11.66
C GLY A 176 21.90 -11.29 13.05
#